data_3330a5b5167ec2fb7f5d46c6e715aa0f
#
_entry.id   3330a5b5167ec2fb7f5d46c6e715aa0f
#
_cell.length_a   1.000
_cell.length_b   1.000
_cell.length_c   1.000
_cell.angle_alpha   90.00
_cell.angle_beta   90.00
_cell.angle_gamma   90.00
#
_symmetry.space_group_name_H-M   'P 1'
#
loop_
_entity.id
_entity.type
_entity.pdbx_description
1 polymer ?
#
loop_
_entity_poly.entity_id
_entity_poly.type
_entity_poly.pdbx_seq_one_letter_code
_entity_poly.pdbx_strand_id
1 'polypeptide(L)'
;DAAGTDLNPTARITSLAKTRDYEIGALRAEVDSFLEGLEERLQPIENYEGFPEPEFVTFDRLEDWFPAKSIGEICICMNLIEKVEDEKTHLFLRIALSECLRLVSYQRNREFKLYRIAEADREGFYVSLFPLLEARIRWNLEGCEAFSEIVAPSTCAAIHGFNTVEESGLAKL
;
A
#
# COMPACT_ATOMS: atom_id res chain seq x y z
N ASP A 1 13.27 -13.14 18.91
CA ASP A 1 13.82 -12.46 17.74
C ASP A 1 13.76 -13.37 16.52
N ALA A 2 13.59 -12.80 15.35
CA ALA A 2 13.55 -13.50 14.08
C ALA A 2 14.38 -12.75 13.03
N ALA A 3 14.97 -13.50 12.08
CA ALA A 3 15.62 -12.92 10.91
C ALA A 3 15.10 -13.63 9.65
N GLY A 4 14.85 -12.87 8.61
CA GLY A 4 14.41 -13.38 7.31
C GLY A 4 15.12 -12.68 6.16
N THR A 5 15.07 -13.31 4.98
CA THR A 5 15.64 -12.74 3.76
C THR A 5 14.66 -12.86 2.62
N ASP A 6 14.59 -11.82 1.77
CA ASP A 6 13.86 -11.85 0.52
C ASP A 6 14.53 -10.92 -0.51
N LEU A 7 14.67 -11.35 -1.73
CA LEU A 7 15.21 -10.54 -2.83
C LEU A 7 14.15 -9.59 -3.40
N ASN A 8 12.88 -9.94 -3.27
CA ASN A 8 11.79 -9.09 -3.76
C ASN A 8 11.59 -7.88 -2.84
N PRO A 9 11.81 -6.65 -3.33
CA PRO A 9 11.64 -5.44 -2.51
C PRO A 9 10.25 -5.32 -1.91
N THR A 10 9.20 -5.68 -2.65
CA THR A 10 7.81 -5.61 -2.18
C THR A 10 7.55 -6.58 -1.03
N ALA A 11 8.04 -7.82 -1.13
CA ALA A 11 7.92 -8.79 -0.06
C ALA A 11 8.66 -8.35 1.21
N ARG A 12 9.85 -7.75 1.05
CA ARG A 12 10.62 -7.18 2.18
C ARG A 12 9.86 -6.06 2.88
N ILE A 13 9.36 -5.09 2.11
CA ILE A 13 8.60 -3.96 2.66
C ILE A 13 7.35 -4.46 3.38
N THR A 14 6.62 -5.43 2.78
CA THR A 14 5.44 -6.04 3.40
C THR A 14 5.78 -6.74 4.71
N SER A 15 6.88 -7.51 4.73
CA SER A 15 7.34 -8.20 5.94
C SER A 15 7.74 -7.21 7.02
N LEU A 16 8.47 -6.15 6.67
CA LEU A 16 8.85 -5.08 7.59
C LEU A 16 7.60 -4.39 8.18
N ALA A 17 6.61 -4.05 7.37
CA ALA A 17 5.39 -3.41 7.85
C ALA A 17 4.62 -4.31 8.85
N LYS A 18 4.57 -5.62 8.58
CA LYS A 18 3.83 -6.59 9.42
C LYS A 18 4.56 -6.94 10.73
N THR A 19 5.84 -6.70 10.82
CA THR A 19 6.66 -7.07 11.99
C THR A 19 7.18 -5.88 12.78
N ARG A 20 6.80 -4.66 12.39
CA ARG A 20 7.14 -3.44 13.14
C ARG A 20 6.41 -3.40 14.46
N ASP A 21 7.10 -2.87 15.45
CA ASP A 21 6.52 -2.49 16.73
C ASP A 21 5.82 -1.13 16.56
N TYR A 22 4.49 -1.17 16.49
CA TYR A 22 3.65 0.03 16.39
C TYR A 22 3.18 0.45 17.79
N GLU A 23 3.24 1.74 18.09
CA GLU A 23 2.45 2.30 19.17
C GLU A 23 1.01 2.44 18.65
N ILE A 24 0.14 1.53 19.06
CA ILE A 24 -1.20 1.35 18.45
C ILE A 24 -2.08 2.59 18.58
N GLY A 25 -2.00 3.30 19.72
CA GLY A 25 -2.79 4.52 19.94
C GLY A 25 -2.38 5.65 19.00
N ALA A 26 -1.08 5.86 18.81
CA ALA A 26 -0.55 6.85 17.88
C ALA A 26 -0.85 6.47 16.41
N LEU A 27 -0.63 5.20 16.05
CA LEU A 27 -0.96 4.70 14.71
C LEU A 27 -2.44 4.92 14.39
N ARG A 28 -3.35 4.63 15.32
CA ARG A 28 -4.78 4.84 15.14
C ARG A 28 -5.11 6.31 14.91
N ALA A 29 -4.57 7.22 15.72
CA ALA A 29 -4.81 8.65 15.60
C ALA A 29 -4.32 9.20 14.24
N GLU A 30 -3.13 8.81 13.80
CA GLU A 30 -2.59 9.21 12.51
C GLU A 30 -3.37 8.63 11.33
N VAL A 31 -3.79 7.38 11.42
CA VAL A 31 -4.66 6.73 10.42
C VAL A 31 -6.00 7.44 10.30
N ASP A 32 -6.65 7.78 11.43
CA ASP A 32 -7.92 8.49 11.42
C ASP A 32 -7.77 9.89 10.77
N SER A 33 -6.74 10.63 11.14
CA SER A 33 -6.43 11.93 10.53
C SER A 33 -6.13 11.82 9.03
N PHE A 34 -5.40 10.78 8.62
CA PHE A 34 -5.13 10.51 7.21
C PHE A 34 -6.41 10.22 6.42
N LEU A 35 -7.30 9.38 6.94
CA LEU A 35 -8.57 9.03 6.29
C LEU A 35 -9.49 10.24 6.16
N GLU A 36 -9.62 11.06 7.20
CA GLU A 36 -10.38 12.33 7.15
C GLU A 36 -9.82 13.25 6.06
N GLY A 37 -8.51 13.48 6.06
CA GLY A 37 -7.86 14.34 5.07
C GLY A 37 -7.94 13.79 3.64
N LEU A 38 -8.01 12.48 3.46
CA LEU A 38 -8.19 11.84 2.15
C LEU A 38 -9.65 12.00 1.67
N GLU A 39 -10.62 11.73 2.53
CA GLU A 39 -12.03 11.88 2.22
C GLU A 39 -12.37 13.30 1.78
N GLU A 40 -11.92 14.31 2.53
CA GLU A 40 -12.10 15.73 2.19
C GLU A 40 -11.57 16.08 0.80
N ARG A 41 -10.46 15.49 0.39
CA ARG A 41 -9.83 15.77 -0.93
C ARG A 41 -10.46 15.02 -2.09
N LEU A 42 -11.09 13.89 -1.82
CA LEU A 42 -11.73 13.07 -2.85
C LEU A 42 -13.19 13.50 -3.14
N GLN A 43 -13.89 14.08 -2.15
CA GLN A 43 -15.30 14.50 -2.30
C GLN A 43 -15.57 15.56 -3.38
N PRO A 44 -14.76 16.59 -3.60
CA PRO A 44 -15.09 17.66 -4.54
C PRO A 44 -14.78 17.34 -6.00
N ILE A 45 -14.27 16.15 -6.31
CA ILE A 45 -13.71 15.88 -7.63
C ILE A 45 -14.73 15.13 -8.51
N GLU A 46 -15.60 15.87 -9.14
CA GLU A 46 -16.50 15.32 -10.17
C GLU A 46 -15.76 15.01 -11.49
N ASN A 47 -14.74 15.80 -11.84
CA ASN A 47 -13.96 15.64 -13.06
C ASN A 47 -12.46 15.59 -12.72
N TYR A 48 -11.82 14.47 -13.00
CA TYR A 48 -10.37 14.26 -12.79
C TYR A 48 -9.51 14.82 -13.95
N GLU A 49 -10.04 15.73 -14.74
CA GLU A 49 -9.29 16.46 -15.75
C GLU A 49 -8.39 17.50 -15.05
N GLY A 50 -7.07 17.35 -15.22
CA GLY A 50 -6.09 18.32 -14.72
C GLY A 50 -5.42 17.96 -13.41
N PHE A 51 -5.49 16.71 -12.96
CA PHE A 51 -4.57 16.27 -11.91
C PHE A 51 -3.13 16.45 -12.40
N PRO A 52 -2.26 16.95 -11.52
CA PRO A 52 -0.83 16.91 -11.83
C PRO A 52 -0.45 15.47 -12.13
N GLU A 53 0.29 15.26 -13.21
CA GLU A 53 0.88 13.94 -13.48
C GLU A 53 1.54 13.44 -12.21
N PRO A 54 1.37 12.14 -11.89
CA PRO A 54 1.94 11.61 -10.67
C PRO A 54 3.44 11.82 -10.70
N GLU A 55 3.96 12.64 -9.81
CA GLU A 55 5.42 12.79 -9.61
C GLU A 55 6.08 11.47 -9.21
N PHE A 56 5.28 10.48 -8.82
CA PHE A 56 5.72 9.34 -8.07
C PHE A 56 6.10 8.10 -8.88
N VAL A 57 5.39 7.75 -9.88
CA VAL A 57 5.73 6.58 -10.71
C VAL A 57 5.04 6.70 -12.05
N THR A 58 5.79 7.09 -13.03
CA THR A 58 5.37 6.92 -14.40
C THR A 58 6.00 5.64 -14.93
N PHE A 59 5.17 4.70 -15.34
CA PHE A 59 5.61 3.64 -16.23
C PHE A 59 4.86 3.78 -17.56
N ASP A 60 5.49 3.33 -18.62
CA ASP A 60 4.90 3.42 -19.95
C ASP A 60 3.50 2.78 -19.95
N ARG A 61 2.52 3.53 -20.48
CA ARG A 61 1.14 3.05 -20.67
C ARG A 61 0.37 2.79 -19.36
N LEU A 62 0.53 3.67 -18.37
CA LEU A 62 -0.21 3.62 -17.09
C LEU A 62 -1.73 3.58 -17.33
N GLU A 63 -2.22 4.34 -18.30
CA GLU A 63 -3.61 4.43 -18.74
C GLU A 63 -4.18 3.11 -19.31
N ASP A 64 -3.32 2.22 -19.76
CA ASP A 64 -3.75 0.86 -20.16
C ASP A 64 -4.12 -0.02 -18.96
N TRP A 65 -3.68 0.35 -17.76
CA TRP A 65 -3.87 -0.44 -16.54
C TRP A 65 -4.88 0.18 -15.58
N PHE A 66 -5.06 1.49 -15.61
CA PHE A 66 -5.93 2.18 -14.67
C PHE A 66 -6.86 3.18 -15.37
N PRO A 67 -8.13 3.31 -14.92
CA PRO A 67 -8.96 4.44 -15.28
C PRO A 67 -8.32 5.76 -14.87
N ALA A 68 -8.51 6.83 -15.65
CA ALA A 68 -7.99 8.17 -15.33
C ALA A 68 -8.42 8.63 -13.92
N LYS A 69 -9.67 8.36 -13.54
CA LYS A 69 -10.19 8.66 -12.21
C LYS A 69 -9.44 7.93 -11.10
N SER A 70 -9.15 6.63 -11.29
CA SER A 70 -8.35 5.87 -10.32
C SER A 70 -6.92 6.37 -10.21
N ILE A 71 -6.31 6.80 -11.33
CA ILE A 71 -4.98 7.44 -11.31
C ILE A 71 -5.01 8.70 -10.44
N GLY A 72 -6.01 9.57 -10.63
CA GLY A 72 -6.18 10.78 -9.82
C GLY A 72 -6.32 10.48 -8.33
N GLU A 73 -7.17 9.52 -7.94
CA GLU A 73 -7.34 9.12 -6.54
C GLU A 73 -6.04 8.56 -5.94
N ILE A 74 -5.31 7.72 -6.69
CA ILE A 74 -4.02 7.17 -6.27
C ILE A 74 -3.00 8.31 -6.05
N CYS A 75 -2.94 9.30 -6.95
CA CYS A 75 -2.03 10.43 -6.82
C CYS A 75 -2.33 11.27 -5.57
N ILE A 76 -3.60 11.56 -5.30
CA ILE A 76 -4.00 12.28 -4.09
C ILE A 76 -3.61 11.49 -2.84
N CYS A 77 -3.91 10.20 -2.83
CA CYS A 77 -3.58 9.31 -1.72
C CYS A 77 -2.06 9.28 -1.48
N MET A 78 -1.25 9.08 -2.51
CA MET A 78 0.21 9.07 -2.40
C MET A 78 0.75 10.41 -1.89
N ASN A 79 0.25 11.55 -2.41
CA ASN A 79 0.64 12.87 -1.95
C ASN A 79 0.35 13.11 -0.45
N LEU A 80 -0.70 12.49 0.07
CA LEU A 80 -0.99 12.53 1.50
C LEU A 80 -0.07 11.61 2.30
N ILE A 81 0.18 10.41 1.81
CA ILE A 81 1.11 9.47 2.46
C ILE A 81 2.51 10.06 2.60
N GLU A 82 3.00 10.74 1.55
CA GLU A 82 4.34 11.37 1.58
C GLU A 82 4.47 12.53 2.59
N LYS A 83 3.36 13.02 3.14
CA LYS A 83 3.35 14.04 4.20
C LYS A 83 3.34 13.45 5.61
N VAL A 84 3.18 12.14 5.74
CA VAL A 84 3.23 11.45 7.03
C VAL A 84 4.68 11.37 7.49
N GLU A 85 4.99 12.03 8.62
CA GLU A 85 6.35 12.13 9.14
C GLU A 85 6.82 10.85 9.85
N ASP A 86 5.90 10.14 10.51
CA ASP A 86 6.24 8.87 11.16
C ASP A 86 6.51 7.77 10.11
N GLU A 87 7.76 7.32 10.06
CA GLU A 87 8.22 6.31 9.10
C GLU A 87 7.41 4.99 9.16
N LYS A 88 6.97 4.61 10.36
CA LYS A 88 6.21 3.38 10.54
C LYS A 88 4.79 3.52 9.97
N THR A 89 4.10 4.61 10.30
CA THR A 89 2.77 4.93 9.75
C THR A 89 2.83 5.12 8.24
N HIS A 90 3.85 5.84 7.75
CA HIS A 90 4.09 5.99 6.31
C HIS A 90 4.19 4.63 5.60
N LEU A 91 5.00 3.71 6.14
CA LEU A 91 5.13 2.35 5.60
C LEU A 91 3.82 1.57 5.68
N PHE A 92 3.10 1.65 6.79
CA PHE A 92 1.79 1.01 6.99
C PHE A 92 0.77 1.44 5.92
N LEU A 93 0.66 2.76 5.68
CA LEU A 93 -0.26 3.31 4.69
C LEU A 93 0.13 2.93 3.25
N ARG A 94 1.42 2.93 2.92
CA ARG A 94 1.91 2.49 1.61
C ARG A 94 1.56 1.03 1.32
N ILE A 95 1.67 0.15 2.30
CA ILE A 95 1.29 -1.25 2.13
C ILE A 95 -0.22 -1.38 1.95
N ALA A 96 -1.02 -0.68 2.74
CA ALA A 96 -2.48 -0.68 2.58
C ALA A 96 -2.90 -0.21 1.18
N LEU A 97 -2.30 0.87 0.67
CA LEU A 97 -2.54 1.35 -0.69
C LEU A 97 -2.14 0.29 -1.73
N SER A 98 -0.95 -0.31 -1.61
CA SER A 98 -0.46 -1.31 -2.57
C SER A 98 -1.40 -2.51 -2.72
N GLU A 99 -2.05 -2.92 -1.65
CA GLU A 99 -3.03 -4.01 -1.63
C GLU A 99 -4.33 -3.65 -2.38
N CYS A 100 -4.65 -2.34 -2.48
CA CYS A 100 -5.85 -1.84 -3.18
C CYS A 100 -5.64 -1.60 -4.68
N LEU A 101 -4.39 -1.37 -5.14
CA LEU A 101 -4.11 -1.00 -6.54
C LEU A 101 -4.69 -1.98 -7.55
N ARG A 102 -4.62 -3.27 -7.26
CA ARG A 102 -5.18 -4.30 -8.12
C ARG A 102 -6.69 -4.17 -8.30
N LEU A 103 -7.40 -3.79 -7.25
CA LEU A 103 -8.86 -3.73 -7.21
C LEU A 103 -9.41 -2.54 -8.01
N VAL A 104 -8.66 -1.44 -8.09
CA VAL A 104 -9.02 -0.21 -8.81
C VAL A 104 -8.45 -0.17 -10.24
N SER A 105 -7.77 -1.23 -10.68
CA SER A 105 -7.15 -1.36 -11.99
C SER A 105 -8.04 -2.14 -12.97
N TYR A 106 -7.71 -2.08 -14.26
CA TYR A 106 -8.31 -2.95 -15.29
C TYR A 106 -7.87 -4.42 -15.19
N GLN A 107 -7.19 -4.80 -14.13
CA GLN A 107 -6.76 -6.17 -13.92
C GLN A 107 -7.96 -7.07 -13.56
N ARG A 108 -8.02 -8.26 -14.15
CA ARG A 108 -8.99 -9.27 -13.75
C ARG A 108 -8.72 -9.75 -12.33
N ASN A 109 -9.69 -9.58 -11.46
CA ASN A 109 -9.64 -10.15 -10.14
C ASN A 109 -9.86 -11.67 -10.19
N ARG A 110 -9.21 -12.41 -9.28
CA ARG A 110 -9.24 -13.89 -9.16
C ARG A 110 -8.42 -14.66 -10.19
N GLU A 111 -7.61 -14.01 -11.00
CA GLU A 111 -6.67 -14.67 -11.92
C GLU A 111 -5.27 -14.68 -11.31
N PHE A 112 -4.57 -15.82 -11.45
CA PHE A 112 -3.17 -15.92 -10.99
C PHE A 112 -2.24 -15.06 -11.85
N LYS A 113 -2.49 -15.03 -13.16
CA LYS A 113 -1.73 -14.19 -14.08
C LYS A 113 -2.36 -12.79 -14.19
N LEU A 114 -1.52 -11.81 -14.51
CA LEU A 114 -1.94 -10.43 -14.73
C LEU A 114 -2.62 -10.29 -16.11
N TYR A 115 -3.92 -10.51 -16.16
CA TYR A 115 -4.74 -10.24 -17.34
C TYR A 115 -5.57 -8.98 -17.12
N ARG A 116 -5.67 -8.16 -18.15
CA ARG A 116 -6.59 -7.04 -18.18
C ARG A 116 -7.99 -7.48 -18.59
N ILE A 117 -9.02 -6.75 -18.17
CA ILE A 117 -10.37 -6.88 -18.72
C ILE A 117 -10.35 -6.51 -20.21
N ALA A 118 -11.29 -7.02 -20.98
CA ALA A 118 -11.39 -6.70 -22.40
C ALA A 118 -11.56 -5.18 -22.61
N GLU A 119 -11.05 -4.66 -23.70
CA GLU A 119 -11.13 -3.22 -24.00
C GLU A 119 -12.57 -2.72 -24.04
N ALA A 120 -13.48 -3.52 -24.58
CA ALA A 120 -14.91 -3.20 -24.59
C ALA A 120 -15.55 -3.10 -23.19
N ASP A 121 -14.96 -3.73 -22.19
CA ASP A 121 -15.45 -3.72 -20.81
C ASP A 121 -14.83 -2.59 -19.97
N ARG A 122 -13.91 -1.79 -20.55
CA ARG A 122 -13.24 -0.69 -19.84
C ARG A 122 -14.05 0.60 -19.87
N GLU A 123 -14.94 0.76 -20.85
CA GLU A 123 -15.82 1.93 -20.93
C GLU A 123 -16.73 1.95 -19.70
N GLY A 124 -16.65 3.04 -18.92
CA GLY A 124 -17.40 3.18 -17.67
C GLY A 124 -16.88 2.35 -16.47
N PHE A 125 -15.83 1.56 -16.64
CA PHE A 125 -15.22 0.84 -15.52
C PHE A 125 -14.56 1.81 -14.54
N TYR A 126 -15.03 1.79 -13.33
CA TYR A 126 -14.44 2.55 -12.22
C TYR A 126 -14.80 1.89 -10.88
N VAL A 127 -13.82 1.82 -10.02
CA VAL A 127 -13.98 1.39 -8.63
C VAL A 127 -13.31 2.45 -7.75
N SER A 128 -14.06 3.03 -6.81
CA SER A 128 -13.52 4.05 -5.90
C SER A 128 -12.45 3.46 -5.00
N LEU A 129 -11.34 4.18 -4.88
CA LEU A 129 -10.22 3.79 -4.01
C LEU A 129 -10.57 3.94 -2.53
N PHE A 130 -11.26 5.02 -2.14
CA PHE A 130 -11.44 5.37 -0.73
C PHE A 130 -12.07 4.26 0.11
N PRO A 131 -13.25 3.69 -0.22
CA PRO A 131 -13.88 2.67 0.62
C PRO A 131 -13.04 1.38 0.69
N LEU A 132 -12.30 1.05 -0.38
CA LEU A 132 -11.41 -0.11 -0.38
C LEU A 132 -10.20 0.12 0.53
N LEU A 133 -9.62 1.30 0.45
CA LEU A 133 -8.44 1.67 1.22
C LEU A 133 -8.79 1.80 2.70
N GLU A 134 -9.90 2.45 3.04
CA GLU A 134 -10.38 2.54 4.42
C GLU A 134 -10.58 1.15 5.02
N ALA A 135 -11.33 0.27 4.35
CA ALA A 135 -11.53 -1.09 4.81
C ALA A 135 -10.21 -1.86 4.98
N ARG A 136 -9.24 -1.68 4.06
CA ARG A 136 -7.94 -2.32 4.14
C ARG A 136 -7.11 -1.78 5.31
N ILE A 137 -7.09 -0.47 5.51
CA ILE A 137 -6.41 0.19 6.63
C ILE A 137 -6.96 -0.32 7.96
N ARG A 138 -8.30 -0.33 8.12
CA ARG A 138 -8.94 -0.83 9.36
C ARG A 138 -8.59 -2.28 9.63
N TRP A 139 -8.67 -3.14 8.61
CA TRP A 139 -8.27 -4.54 8.72
C TRP A 139 -6.78 -4.71 9.13
N ASN A 140 -5.89 -3.95 8.51
CA ASN A 140 -4.47 -4.03 8.84
C ASN A 140 -4.19 -3.50 10.26
N LEU A 141 -4.91 -2.47 10.72
CA LEU A 141 -4.81 -1.94 12.08
C LEU A 141 -5.25 -2.98 13.12
N GLU A 142 -6.40 -3.65 12.91
CA GLU A 142 -6.83 -4.76 13.77
C GLU A 142 -5.77 -5.87 13.83
N GLY A 143 -5.14 -6.18 12.69
CA GLY A 143 -4.04 -7.14 12.64
C GLY A 143 -2.81 -6.71 13.46
N CYS A 144 -2.44 -5.42 13.42
CA CYS A 144 -1.36 -4.87 14.24
C CYS A 144 -1.70 -4.92 15.74
N GLU A 145 -2.93 -4.61 16.12
CA GLU A 145 -3.41 -4.70 17.50
C GLU A 145 -3.30 -6.14 18.02
N ALA A 146 -3.88 -7.10 17.29
CA ALA A 146 -3.82 -8.51 17.66
C ALA A 146 -2.38 -9.03 17.73
N PHE A 147 -1.51 -8.57 16.85
CA PHE A 147 -0.09 -8.93 16.88
C PHE A 147 0.61 -8.36 18.11
N SER A 148 0.34 -7.12 18.47
CA SER A 148 0.96 -6.46 19.66
C SER A 148 0.58 -7.14 20.99
N GLU A 149 -0.59 -7.77 21.06
CA GLU A 149 -1.02 -8.53 22.25
C GLU A 149 -0.26 -9.85 22.44
N ILE A 150 0.24 -10.44 21.35
CA ILE A 150 0.88 -11.75 21.35
C ILE A 150 2.41 -11.65 21.45
N VAL A 151 2.97 -10.59 20.86
CA VAL A 151 4.42 -10.44 20.75
C VAL A 151 4.97 -9.64 21.91
N ALA A 152 6.02 -10.17 22.55
CA ALA A 152 6.69 -9.44 23.62
C ALA A 152 7.31 -8.12 23.09
N PRO A 153 7.23 -7.00 23.84
CA PRO A 153 7.72 -5.69 23.38
C PRO A 153 9.20 -5.65 22.98
N SER A 154 9.99 -6.60 23.46
CA SER A 154 11.42 -6.73 23.12
C SER A 154 11.70 -7.56 21.86
N THR A 155 10.67 -8.09 21.21
CA THR A 155 10.84 -8.94 20.03
C THR A 155 11.21 -8.09 18.83
N CYS A 156 12.29 -8.47 18.14
CA CYS A 156 12.75 -7.80 16.94
C CYS A 156 12.74 -8.75 15.75
N ALA A 157 12.30 -8.25 14.59
CA ALA A 157 12.41 -8.94 13.32
C ALA A 157 13.32 -8.17 12.37
N ALA A 158 14.34 -8.83 11.85
CA ALA A 158 15.24 -8.29 10.85
C ALA A 158 14.96 -8.90 9.47
N ILE A 159 14.68 -8.07 8.46
CA ILE A 159 14.41 -8.52 7.09
C ILE A 159 15.51 -8.01 6.16
N HIS A 160 16.27 -8.92 5.61
CA HIS A 160 17.44 -8.64 4.78
C HIS A 160 17.17 -8.83 3.29
N GLY A 161 17.88 -8.06 2.45
CA GLY A 161 17.72 -8.07 0.99
C GLY A 161 18.85 -8.76 0.26
N PHE A 162 19.28 -9.93 0.70
CA PHE A 162 20.34 -10.67 0.03
C PHE A 162 19.93 -12.11 -0.27
N ASN A 163 20.65 -12.71 -1.22
CA ASN A 163 20.45 -14.10 -1.64
C ASN A 163 21.16 -15.04 -0.69
N THR A 164 20.42 -15.89 0.03
CA THR A 164 20.98 -16.89 0.95
C THR A 164 21.60 -18.11 0.24
N VAL A 165 21.37 -18.27 -1.05
CA VAL A 165 21.98 -19.36 -1.85
C VAL A 165 23.45 -19.05 -2.19
N GLU A 166 23.85 -17.78 -2.12
CA GLU A 166 25.23 -17.36 -2.34
C GLU A 166 26.02 -17.47 -1.03
N GLU A 167 27.26 -17.97 -1.09
CA GLU A 167 28.14 -18.10 0.10
C GLU A 167 28.32 -16.75 0.83
N SER A 168 28.42 -15.64 0.07
CA SER A 168 28.48 -14.30 0.63
C SER A 168 27.21 -13.88 1.38
N GLY A 169 26.06 -14.49 1.05
CA GLY A 169 24.80 -14.25 1.73
C GLY A 169 24.70 -14.97 3.07
N LEU A 170 25.15 -16.21 3.16
CA LEU A 170 25.16 -16.99 4.41
C LEU A 170 26.04 -16.37 5.49
N ALA A 171 27.13 -15.72 5.12
CA ALA A 171 28.03 -15.04 6.07
C ALA A 171 27.42 -13.76 6.69
N LYS A 172 26.24 -13.30 6.26
CA LYS A 172 25.56 -12.09 6.74
C LYS A 172 24.39 -12.36 7.70
N LEU A 173 24.07 -13.63 7.94
CA LEU A 173 23.12 -14.08 8.95
C LEU A 173 23.79 -14.31 10.30
#